data_f19abdeb1ca8c70f0dc28355dac97829
#
_entry.id   f19abdeb1ca8c70f0dc28355dac97829
#
_cell.length_a   1.000
_cell.length_b   1.000
_cell.length_c   1.000
_cell.angle_alpha   90.00
_cell.angle_beta   90.00
_cell.angle_gamma   90.00
#
_symmetry.space_group_name_H-M   'P 1'
#
loop_
_entity.id
_entity.type
_entity.pdbx_description
1 polymer ?
#
loop_
_entity_poly.entity_id
_entity_poly.type
_entity_poly.pdbx_seq_one_letter_code
_entity_poly.pdbx_strand_id
1 'polypeptide(L)'
;MSRSPFAPPAGGPTRFPSGWRARLGRDPIPILLREGSPALVARVRRALIDDEEAPGAAEIAAYPEVKTFLRKQEKKGSFPIKAAERAIGSEKFAHALATLRALDRLTELGLDVTLPGVKLAEEFLLSSQAKDGGIGDLTLGETKESRGKMVGLHFHGWALAVLCRAGLDTDDRIERGFHFLLANRQADGGWAWRGVRTDSAARPSSHLITGMALRAFAASPSRRSSREARRAAELLATRFLQPDRYPDRRAATYWEQLGEPRFYTDVLDALDSATAVGLGKENSGVRTAEAYVRGRQSSDGLWYPGGPAEPGAAKIPTVSPKDKEAARWLTVRALSVLRRVN
;
A
#
# COMPACT_ATOMS: atom_id res chain seq x y z
N MET A 1 -18.53 38.89 1.71
CA MET A 1 -17.34 38.28 1.12
C MET A 1 -17.01 37.02 1.93
N SER A 2 -17.41 35.88 1.47
CA SER A 2 -17.19 34.58 2.12
C SER A 2 -15.71 34.22 1.98
N ARG A 3 -14.99 34.01 3.09
CA ARG A 3 -13.62 33.49 3.05
C ARG A 3 -13.63 32.06 2.51
N SER A 4 -12.77 31.78 1.54
CA SER A 4 -12.54 30.44 1.03
C SER A 4 -12.19 29.52 2.20
N PRO A 5 -12.84 28.35 2.35
CA PRO A 5 -12.50 27.38 3.41
C PRO A 5 -11.10 26.77 3.28
N PHE A 6 -10.36 27.13 2.23
CA PHE A 6 -9.02 26.63 1.91
C PHE A 6 -7.91 27.70 2.05
N ALA A 7 -8.20 28.85 2.66
CA ALA A 7 -7.14 29.82 2.93
C ALA A 7 -6.18 29.24 4.00
N PRO A 8 -4.86 29.23 3.74
CA PRO A 8 -3.89 28.80 4.74
C PRO A 8 -4.00 29.73 5.97
N PRO A 9 -3.83 29.20 7.19
CA PRO A 9 -3.83 30.04 8.37
C PRO A 9 -2.76 31.12 8.25
N ALA A 10 -3.12 32.35 8.59
CA ALA A 10 -2.23 33.50 8.55
C ALA A 10 -0.95 33.22 9.35
N GLY A 11 0.21 33.48 8.74
CA GLY A 11 1.53 33.13 9.21
C GLY A 11 1.81 33.46 10.67
N GLY A 12 1.77 32.43 11.50
CA GLY A 12 2.48 32.39 12.76
C GLY A 12 3.97 32.16 12.49
N PRO A 13 4.87 32.49 13.45
CA PRO A 13 6.30 32.36 13.27
C PRO A 13 6.63 30.91 12.84
N THR A 14 7.47 30.77 11.80
CA THR A 14 8.02 29.50 11.34
C THR A 14 8.71 28.80 12.52
N ARG A 15 7.95 27.98 13.27
CA ARG A 15 8.55 27.08 14.25
C ARG A 15 9.44 26.13 13.45
N PHE A 16 10.73 26.11 13.74
CA PHE A 16 11.65 25.13 13.21
C PHE A 16 11.02 23.75 13.40
N PRO A 17 11.01 22.89 12.35
CA PRO A 17 10.43 21.57 12.46
C PRO A 17 11.14 20.81 13.58
N SER A 18 10.40 20.48 14.65
CA SER A 18 10.91 19.69 15.77
C SER A 18 10.80 18.19 15.45
N GLY A 19 11.72 17.40 15.99
CA GLY A 19 11.66 15.94 15.88
C GLY A 19 12.02 15.40 14.49
N TRP A 20 11.23 14.48 13.97
CA TRP A 20 11.52 13.72 12.73
C TRP A 20 11.64 14.61 11.48
N ARG A 21 10.93 15.75 11.42
CA ARG A 21 10.97 16.70 10.29
C ARG A 21 12.32 17.40 10.16
N ALA A 22 13.02 17.65 11.26
CA ALA A 22 14.35 18.26 11.24
C ALA A 22 15.42 17.40 10.56
N ARG A 23 15.12 16.11 10.33
CA ARG A 23 16.00 15.17 9.65
C ARG A 23 15.76 15.05 8.14
N LEU A 24 14.76 15.76 7.61
CA LEU A 24 14.50 15.85 6.18
C LEU A 24 15.48 16.82 5.53
N GLY A 25 15.88 16.54 4.30
CA GLY A 25 16.67 17.49 3.51
C GLY A 25 15.88 18.78 3.24
N ARG A 26 14.57 18.64 3.00
CA ARG A 26 13.61 19.73 2.89
C ARG A 26 12.25 19.28 3.41
N ASP A 27 11.56 20.13 4.17
CA ASP A 27 10.19 19.82 4.61
C ASP A 27 9.18 20.06 3.47
N PRO A 28 8.52 19.01 2.95
CA PRO A 28 7.56 19.16 1.85
C PRO A 28 6.13 19.47 2.33
N ILE A 29 5.82 19.45 3.62
CA ILE A 29 4.46 19.68 4.12
C ILE A 29 3.85 20.99 3.60
N PRO A 30 4.57 22.13 3.59
CA PRO A 30 4.00 23.37 3.08
C PRO A 30 3.60 23.30 1.61
N ILE A 31 4.38 22.63 0.75
CA ILE A 31 4.05 22.48 -0.66
C ILE A 31 2.90 21.49 -0.85
N LEU A 32 2.84 20.40 -0.08
CA LEU A 32 1.74 19.45 -0.12
C LEU A 32 0.40 20.10 0.26
N LEU A 33 0.39 20.97 1.28
CA LEU A 33 -0.81 21.69 1.70
C LEU A 33 -1.25 22.75 0.68
N ARG A 34 -0.31 23.38 -0.03
CA ARG A 34 -0.61 24.44 -1.00
C ARG A 34 -1.04 23.90 -2.36
N GLU A 35 -0.41 22.82 -2.83
CA GLU A 35 -0.51 22.34 -4.21
C GLU A 35 -1.18 20.96 -4.34
N GLY A 36 -1.48 20.31 -3.23
CA GLY A 36 -2.15 19.02 -3.23
C GLY A 36 -3.62 19.12 -3.63
N SER A 37 -4.16 18.03 -4.17
CA SER A 37 -5.61 17.90 -4.32
C SER A 37 -6.30 17.94 -2.95
N PRO A 38 -7.59 18.32 -2.87
CA PRO A 38 -8.31 18.37 -1.60
C PRO A 38 -8.20 17.09 -0.77
N ALA A 39 -8.28 15.93 -1.43
CA ALA A 39 -8.14 14.64 -0.76
C ALA A 39 -6.71 14.40 -0.23
N LEU A 40 -5.68 14.81 -0.97
CA LEU A 40 -4.30 14.73 -0.50
C LEU A 40 -4.06 15.67 0.68
N VAL A 41 -4.56 16.89 0.62
CA VAL A 41 -4.47 17.87 1.73
C VAL A 41 -5.14 17.31 2.99
N ALA A 42 -6.33 16.73 2.87
CA ALA A 42 -7.01 16.06 3.99
C ALA A 42 -6.15 14.94 4.58
N ARG A 43 -5.48 14.15 3.74
CA ARG A 43 -4.56 13.09 4.19
C ARG A 43 -3.34 13.64 4.91
N VAL A 44 -2.73 14.70 4.39
CA VAL A 44 -1.59 15.39 5.05
C VAL A 44 -2.01 15.92 6.42
N ARG A 45 -3.15 16.62 6.50
CA ARG A 45 -3.67 17.17 7.75
C ARG A 45 -3.83 16.08 8.81
N ARG A 46 -4.47 14.96 8.46
CA ARG A 46 -4.72 13.86 9.39
C ARG A 46 -3.45 13.08 9.75
N ALA A 47 -2.62 12.72 8.75
CA ALA A 47 -1.54 11.76 8.95
C ALA A 47 -0.20 12.38 9.38
N LEU A 48 0.03 13.67 9.10
CA LEU A 48 1.36 14.28 9.28
C LEU A 48 1.38 15.44 10.25
N ILE A 49 0.25 16.11 10.47
CA ILE A 49 0.17 17.26 11.39
C ILE A 49 -0.88 17.10 12.50
N ASP A 50 -1.51 15.93 12.59
CA ASP A 50 -2.51 15.59 13.64
C ASP A 50 -3.61 16.63 13.78
N ASP A 51 -4.11 17.13 12.66
CA ASP A 51 -5.15 18.13 12.63
C ASP A 51 -6.51 17.47 12.91
N GLU A 52 -7.07 17.74 14.08
CA GLU A 52 -8.36 17.20 14.52
C GLU A 52 -9.53 17.67 13.64
N GLU A 53 -9.39 18.83 12.99
CA GLU A 53 -10.37 19.38 12.06
C GLU A 53 -10.18 18.86 10.62
N ALA A 54 -9.32 17.85 10.40
CA ALA A 54 -9.13 17.28 9.07
C ALA A 54 -10.45 16.65 8.55
N PRO A 55 -10.80 16.90 7.26
CA PRO A 55 -12.07 16.44 6.68
C PRO A 55 -12.35 14.97 6.94
N GLY A 56 -13.59 14.65 7.35
CA GLY A 56 -14.05 13.28 7.54
C GLY A 56 -14.37 12.55 6.23
N ALA A 57 -14.71 11.25 6.32
CA ALA A 57 -15.00 10.41 5.15
C ALA A 57 -16.16 10.98 4.30
N ALA A 58 -17.24 11.46 4.93
CA ALA A 58 -18.39 12.04 4.24
C ALA A 58 -18.03 13.30 3.45
N GLU A 59 -17.18 14.17 4.01
CA GLU A 59 -16.71 15.38 3.35
C GLU A 59 -15.77 15.05 2.19
N ILE A 60 -14.83 14.11 2.39
CA ILE A 60 -13.93 13.63 1.34
C ILE A 60 -14.73 12.99 0.19
N ALA A 61 -15.77 12.22 0.50
CA ALA A 61 -16.64 11.62 -0.51
C ALA A 61 -17.38 12.68 -1.36
N ALA A 62 -17.56 13.88 -0.83
CA ALA A 62 -18.20 15.00 -1.56
C ALA A 62 -17.25 15.70 -2.55
N TYR A 63 -15.95 15.46 -2.51
CA TYR A 63 -15.00 16.08 -3.42
C TYR A 63 -15.25 15.67 -4.88
N PRO A 64 -15.13 16.60 -5.85
CA PRO A 64 -15.45 16.31 -7.26
C PRO A 64 -14.68 15.13 -7.84
N GLU A 65 -13.39 14.99 -7.52
CA GLU A 65 -12.54 13.90 -7.96
C GLU A 65 -13.02 12.54 -7.42
N VAL A 66 -13.46 12.49 -6.16
CA VAL A 66 -13.96 11.26 -5.52
C VAL A 66 -15.32 10.88 -6.11
N LYS A 67 -16.23 11.85 -6.27
CA LYS A 67 -17.51 11.63 -6.95
C LYS A 67 -17.34 11.13 -8.38
N THR A 68 -16.41 11.72 -9.12
CA THR A 68 -16.10 11.31 -10.50
C THR A 68 -15.51 9.91 -10.55
N PHE A 69 -14.73 9.54 -9.56
CA PHE A 69 -14.18 8.19 -9.42
C PHE A 69 -15.29 7.17 -9.12
N LEU A 70 -16.14 7.44 -8.14
CA LEU A 70 -17.25 6.56 -7.73
C LEU A 70 -18.30 6.37 -8.83
N ARG A 71 -18.56 7.38 -9.68
CA ARG A 71 -19.47 7.24 -10.84
C ARG A 71 -19.06 6.17 -11.84
N LYS A 72 -17.80 5.73 -11.83
CA LYS A 72 -17.30 4.63 -12.69
C LYS A 72 -17.68 3.25 -12.16
N GLN A 73 -18.20 3.16 -10.94
CA GLN A 73 -18.59 1.89 -10.34
C GLN A 73 -19.81 1.31 -11.07
N GLU A 74 -19.75 0.02 -11.36
CA GLU A 74 -20.83 -0.74 -11.96
C GLU A 74 -21.90 -1.12 -10.93
N LYS A 75 -23.10 -1.44 -11.38
CA LYS A 75 -24.25 -1.77 -10.51
C LYS A 75 -23.98 -2.91 -9.52
N LYS A 76 -23.10 -3.87 -9.88
CA LYS A 76 -22.70 -4.99 -9.02
C LYS A 76 -21.56 -4.68 -8.06
N GLY A 77 -21.09 -3.44 -8.03
CA GLY A 77 -20.00 -3.02 -7.14
C GLY A 77 -18.61 -3.10 -7.77
N SER A 78 -18.44 -3.75 -8.93
CA SER A 78 -17.18 -3.80 -9.64
C SER A 78 -16.78 -2.46 -10.24
N PHE A 79 -15.51 -2.37 -10.65
CA PHE A 79 -14.99 -1.24 -11.41
C PHE A 79 -14.55 -1.68 -12.81
N PRO A 80 -14.57 -0.75 -13.81
CA PRO A 80 -14.23 -1.07 -15.19
C PRO A 80 -12.81 -1.61 -15.34
N ILE A 81 -12.68 -2.65 -16.14
CA ILE A 81 -11.40 -3.30 -16.48
C ILE A 81 -10.61 -2.43 -17.45
N LYS A 82 -9.35 -2.17 -17.16
CA LYS A 82 -8.41 -1.56 -18.12
C LYS A 82 -7.87 -2.63 -19.08
N ALA A 83 -7.46 -2.20 -20.29
CA ALA A 83 -6.92 -3.11 -21.30
C ALA A 83 -5.77 -3.99 -20.77
N ALA A 84 -4.85 -3.42 -19.99
CA ALA A 84 -3.75 -4.15 -19.36
C ALA A 84 -4.21 -5.21 -18.35
N GLU A 85 -5.37 -5.06 -17.73
CA GLU A 85 -5.92 -6.00 -16.76
C GLU A 85 -6.56 -7.21 -17.45
N ARG A 86 -7.12 -7.01 -18.64
CA ARG A 86 -7.70 -8.10 -19.47
C ARG A 86 -6.67 -9.14 -19.89
N ALA A 87 -5.40 -8.75 -19.98
CA ALA A 87 -4.32 -9.63 -20.37
C ALA A 87 -3.79 -10.50 -19.20
N ILE A 88 -4.22 -10.27 -17.96
CA ILE A 88 -3.59 -10.89 -16.76
C ILE A 88 -4.34 -12.14 -16.29
N GLY A 89 -5.44 -12.58 -16.90
CA GLY A 89 -6.17 -13.75 -16.44
C GLY A 89 -7.61 -13.80 -16.95
N SER A 90 -8.48 -14.49 -16.20
CA SER A 90 -9.90 -14.54 -16.53
C SER A 90 -10.55 -13.16 -16.37
N GLU A 91 -11.66 -12.94 -17.10
CA GLU A 91 -12.44 -11.71 -16.98
C GLU A 91 -12.89 -11.46 -15.51
N LYS A 92 -13.27 -12.52 -14.82
CA LYS A 92 -13.62 -12.46 -13.39
C LYS A 92 -12.47 -11.93 -12.54
N PHE A 93 -11.25 -12.41 -12.80
CA PHE A 93 -10.06 -11.91 -12.11
C PHE A 93 -9.74 -10.46 -12.46
N ALA A 94 -9.88 -10.09 -13.73
CA ALA A 94 -9.66 -8.72 -14.17
C ALA A 94 -10.60 -7.73 -13.45
N HIS A 95 -11.89 -8.09 -13.29
CA HIS A 95 -12.84 -7.31 -12.49
C HIS A 95 -12.45 -7.23 -11.01
N ALA A 96 -12.03 -8.35 -10.41
CA ALA A 96 -11.58 -8.37 -9.03
C ALA A 96 -10.34 -7.48 -8.82
N LEU A 97 -9.38 -7.52 -9.75
CA LEU A 97 -8.18 -6.70 -9.72
C LEU A 97 -8.50 -5.20 -9.88
N ALA A 98 -9.36 -4.84 -10.85
CA ALA A 98 -9.80 -3.47 -11.05
C ALA A 98 -10.53 -2.92 -9.81
N THR A 99 -11.40 -3.74 -9.22
CA THR A 99 -12.14 -3.37 -8.01
C THR A 99 -11.23 -3.26 -6.80
N LEU A 100 -10.26 -4.15 -6.64
CA LEU A 100 -9.28 -4.06 -5.56
C LEU A 100 -8.42 -2.80 -5.66
N ARG A 101 -7.98 -2.42 -6.86
CA ARG A 101 -7.26 -1.15 -7.10
C ARG A 101 -8.11 0.06 -6.77
N ALA A 102 -9.38 0.01 -7.13
CA ALA A 102 -10.32 1.08 -6.82
C ALA A 102 -10.53 1.24 -5.31
N LEU A 103 -10.80 0.13 -4.61
CA LEU A 103 -10.92 0.12 -3.16
C LEU A 103 -9.65 0.56 -2.45
N ASP A 104 -8.48 0.12 -2.92
CA ASP A 104 -7.20 0.54 -2.38
C ASP A 104 -7.07 2.07 -2.43
N ARG A 105 -7.42 2.66 -3.57
CA ARG A 105 -7.43 4.12 -3.72
C ARG A 105 -8.44 4.79 -2.79
N LEU A 106 -9.67 4.29 -2.71
CA LEU A 106 -10.72 4.86 -1.85
C LEU A 106 -10.33 4.79 -0.37
N THR A 107 -9.77 3.67 0.08
CA THR A 107 -9.31 3.53 1.48
C THR A 107 -8.08 4.38 1.80
N GLU A 108 -7.20 4.66 0.83
CA GLU A 108 -6.13 5.65 1.01
C GLU A 108 -6.65 7.06 1.22
N LEU A 109 -7.75 7.41 0.56
CA LEU A 109 -8.44 8.68 0.79
C LEU A 109 -9.12 8.74 2.17
N GLY A 110 -9.18 7.62 2.90
CA GLY A 110 -9.82 7.51 4.21
C GLY A 110 -11.31 7.21 4.13
N LEU A 111 -11.76 6.67 3.00
CA LEU A 111 -13.14 6.20 2.83
C LEU A 111 -13.25 4.74 3.27
N ASP A 112 -14.37 4.40 3.90
CA ASP A 112 -14.64 3.09 4.47
C ASP A 112 -16.05 2.58 4.10
N VAL A 113 -16.46 1.45 4.67
CA VAL A 113 -17.74 0.80 4.40
C VAL A 113 -18.98 1.59 4.82
N THR A 114 -18.82 2.70 5.51
CA THR A 114 -19.94 3.61 5.79
C THR A 114 -20.40 4.31 4.51
N LEU A 115 -19.56 4.35 3.48
CA LEU A 115 -19.90 4.86 2.16
C LEU A 115 -20.49 3.73 1.29
N PRO A 116 -21.73 3.88 0.75
CA PRO A 116 -22.38 2.82 -0.03
C PRO A 116 -21.55 2.27 -1.19
N GLY A 117 -20.80 3.11 -1.91
CA GLY A 117 -19.93 2.68 -3.00
C GLY A 117 -18.76 1.81 -2.53
N VAL A 118 -18.16 2.10 -1.38
CA VAL A 118 -17.12 1.26 -0.78
C VAL A 118 -17.70 -0.07 -0.36
N LYS A 119 -18.87 -0.07 0.30
CA LYS A 119 -19.57 -1.29 0.73
C LYS A 119 -19.91 -2.22 -0.44
N LEU A 120 -20.42 -1.67 -1.56
CA LEU A 120 -20.71 -2.46 -2.74
C LEU A 120 -19.45 -3.09 -3.37
N ALA A 121 -18.34 -2.37 -3.41
CA ALA A 121 -17.09 -2.87 -3.96
C ALA A 121 -16.47 -3.97 -3.07
N GLU A 122 -16.56 -3.82 -1.76
CA GLU A 122 -16.16 -4.82 -0.79
C GLU A 122 -16.96 -6.12 -0.96
N GLU A 123 -18.30 -6.04 -1.00
CA GLU A 123 -19.15 -7.20 -1.21
C GLU A 123 -18.86 -7.90 -2.54
N PHE A 124 -18.57 -7.13 -3.60
CA PHE A 124 -18.13 -7.69 -4.88
C PHE A 124 -16.83 -8.52 -4.72
N LEU A 125 -15.81 -7.99 -4.02
CA LEU A 125 -14.57 -8.74 -3.77
C LEU A 125 -14.80 -9.99 -2.93
N LEU A 126 -15.56 -9.87 -1.86
CA LEU A 126 -15.85 -10.98 -0.94
C LEU A 126 -16.78 -12.04 -1.55
N SER A 127 -17.56 -11.71 -2.58
CA SER A 127 -18.34 -12.69 -3.33
C SER A 127 -17.46 -13.74 -4.05
N SER A 128 -16.18 -13.46 -4.22
CA SER A 128 -15.19 -14.38 -4.80
C SER A 128 -14.42 -15.19 -3.75
N GLN A 129 -14.74 -15.04 -2.45
CA GLN A 129 -14.06 -15.78 -1.39
C GLN A 129 -14.40 -17.28 -1.47
N ALA A 130 -13.37 -18.09 -1.48
CA ALA A 130 -13.49 -19.55 -1.45
C ALA A 130 -13.86 -20.06 -0.03
N LYS A 131 -14.32 -21.31 0.06
CA LYS A 131 -14.68 -21.94 1.36
C LYS A 131 -13.53 -22.00 2.36
N ASP A 132 -12.29 -22.10 1.86
CA ASP A 132 -11.07 -22.10 2.68
C ASP A 132 -10.62 -20.68 3.12
N GLY A 133 -11.35 -19.66 2.71
CA GLY A 133 -11.07 -18.27 3.04
C GLY A 133 -10.24 -17.49 2.02
N GLY A 134 -9.72 -18.14 0.98
CA GLY A 134 -8.95 -17.48 -0.08
C GLY A 134 -9.81 -16.46 -0.85
N ILE A 135 -9.33 -15.23 -1.04
CA ILE A 135 -10.00 -14.17 -1.80
C ILE A 135 -9.38 -14.07 -3.19
N GLY A 136 -10.23 -14.02 -4.19
CA GLY A 136 -9.83 -13.98 -5.59
C GLY A 136 -9.68 -15.39 -6.15
N ASP A 137 -10.64 -15.80 -6.98
CA ASP A 137 -10.56 -17.01 -7.81
C ASP A 137 -9.57 -16.72 -8.95
N LEU A 138 -8.30 -16.93 -8.65
CA LEU A 138 -7.21 -16.81 -9.59
C LEU A 138 -7.04 -18.13 -10.34
N THR A 139 -7.97 -18.46 -11.18
CA THR A 139 -7.67 -19.32 -12.32
C THR A 139 -6.76 -18.54 -13.27
N LEU A 140 -5.47 -18.51 -12.94
CA LEU A 140 -4.44 -18.13 -13.91
C LEU A 140 -4.43 -19.19 -15.00
N GLY A 141 -5.08 -18.88 -16.12
CA GLY A 141 -5.07 -19.63 -17.36
C GLY A 141 -5.45 -21.10 -17.20
N GLU A 142 -6.48 -21.54 -17.89
CA GLU A 142 -6.83 -22.95 -18.04
C GLU A 142 -5.84 -23.67 -18.96
N THR A 143 -4.58 -23.74 -18.61
CA THR A 143 -3.72 -24.78 -19.18
C THR A 143 -3.95 -26.07 -18.38
N LYS A 144 -3.92 -27.23 -19.05
CA LYS A 144 -4.07 -28.55 -18.39
C LYS A 144 -3.11 -28.74 -17.20
N GLU A 145 -2.03 -27.96 -17.14
CA GLU A 145 -0.97 -28.00 -16.12
C GLU A 145 -1.25 -27.06 -14.95
N SER A 146 -2.10 -26.04 -15.11
CA SER A 146 -2.46 -25.08 -14.06
C SER A 146 -3.79 -25.34 -13.38
N ARG A 147 -4.33 -26.55 -13.47
CA ARG A 147 -5.61 -26.97 -12.86
C ARG A 147 -5.59 -27.07 -11.32
N GLY A 148 -4.91 -26.18 -10.69
CA GLY A 148 -5.04 -25.94 -9.24
C GLY A 148 -5.57 -24.54 -9.03
N LYS A 149 -6.64 -24.39 -8.25
CA LYS A 149 -7.13 -23.09 -7.80
C LYS A 149 -6.00 -22.37 -7.08
N MET A 150 -5.25 -21.54 -7.80
CA MET A 150 -4.17 -20.76 -7.24
C MET A 150 -4.71 -19.38 -6.86
N VAL A 151 -5.21 -19.28 -5.65
CA VAL A 151 -5.30 -17.95 -5.05
C VAL A 151 -3.87 -17.43 -4.91
N GLY A 152 -3.53 -16.44 -5.71
CA GLY A 152 -2.23 -15.77 -5.56
C GLY A 152 -2.15 -15.12 -4.21
N LEU A 153 -1.28 -15.63 -3.34
CA LEU A 153 -1.14 -15.13 -1.97
C LEU A 153 -0.81 -13.63 -1.93
N HIS A 154 -0.16 -13.10 -2.97
CA HIS A 154 0.10 -11.67 -3.10
C HIS A 154 -1.20 -10.86 -3.30
N PHE A 155 -2.12 -11.33 -4.15
CA PHE A 155 -3.42 -10.71 -4.33
C PHE A 155 -4.26 -10.81 -3.04
N HIS A 156 -4.28 -11.99 -2.44
CA HIS A 156 -5.00 -12.25 -1.20
C HIS A 156 -4.51 -11.36 -0.05
N GLY A 157 -3.20 -11.25 0.16
CA GLY A 157 -2.62 -10.36 1.16
C GLY A 157 -2.99 -8.89 0.91
N TRP A 158 -2.95 -8.45 -0.35
CA TRP A 158 -3.38 -7.11 -0.71
C TRP A 158 -4.87 -6.89 -0.48
N ALA A 159 -5.73 -7.83 -0.86
CA ALA A 159 -7.16 -7.75 -0.63
C ALA A 159 -7.49 -7.64 0.86
N LEU A 160 -6.89 -8.48 1.71
CA LEU A 160 -7.06 -8.38 3.16
C LEU A 160 -6.63 -7.01 3.70
N ALA A 161 -5.50 -6.48 3.26
CA ALA A 161 -5.03 -5.16 3.69
C ALA A 161 -6.04 -4.06 3.36
N VAL A 162 -6.60 -4.09 2.15
CA VAL A 162 -7.59 -3.11 1.69
C VAL A 162 -8.90 -3.24 2.47
N LEU A 163 -9.38 -4.47 2.67
CA LEU A 163 -10.63 -4.75 3.39
C LEU A 163 -10.52 -4.37 4.88
N CYS A 164 -9.37 -4.62 5.53
CA CYS A 164 -9.14 -4.13 6.90
C CYS A 164 -9.16 -2.59 6.97
N ARG A 165 -8.52 -1.90 6.01
CA ARG A 165 -8.57 -0.43 5.95
C ARG A 165 -9.97 0.10 5.66
N ALA A 166 -10.79 -0.66 4.94
CA ALA A 166 -12.19 -0.33 4.70
C ALA A 166 -13.08 -0.48 5.95
N GLY A 167 -12.55 -0.98 7.07
CA GLY A 167 -13.28 -1.11 8.32
C GLY A 167 -13.81 -2.52 8.62
N LEU A 168 -13.37 -3.54 7.88
CA LEU A 168 -13.84 -4.93 8.03
C LEU A 168 -12.95 -5.82 8.89
N ASP A 169 -12.07 -5.25 9.70
CA ASP A 169 -11.08 -6.00 10.48
C ASP A 169 -11.68 -7.13 11.34
N THR A 170 -12.92 -6.95 11.82
CA THR A 170 -13.64 -7.92 12.68
C THR A 170 -14.71 -8.74 11.95
N ASP A 171 -14.82 -8.65 10.62
CA ASP A 171 -15.74 -9.46 9.83
C ASP A 171 -15.25 -10.92 9.76
N ASP A 172 -16.17 -11.88 9.96
CA ASP A 172 -15.84 -13.32 9.93
C ASP A 172 -15.21 -13.78 8.61
N ARG A 173 -15.53 -13.11 7.50
CA ARG A 173 -14.94 -13.41 6.18
C ARG A 173 -13.47 -13.02 6.16
N ILE A 174 -13.11 -11.92 6.83
CA ILE A 174 -11.72 -11.48 6.99
C ILE A 174 -10.97 -12.41 7.93
N GLU A 175 -11.59 -12.85 9.02
CA GLU A 175 -11.01 -13.87 9.91
C GLU A 175 -10.64 -15.14 9.13
N ARG A 176 -11.56 -15.68 8.32
CA ARG A 176 -11.28 -16.82 7.45
C ARG A 176 -10.15 -16.55 6.46
N GLY A 177 -10.09 -15.31 5.94
CA GLY A 177 -9.00 -14.88 5.06
C GLY A 177 -7.64 -14.92 5.74
N PHE A 178 -7.53 -14.47 6.98
CA PHE A 178 -6.28 -14.59 7.76
C PHE A 178 -5.93 -16.03 8.12
N HIS A 179 -6.92 -16.86 8.45
CA HIS A 179 -6.69 -18.30 8.63
C HIS A 179 -6.11 -18.94 7.37
N PHE A 180 -6.67 -18.62 6.20
CA PHE A 180 -6.12 -19.07 4.92
C PHE A 180 -4.66 -18.59 4.71
N LEU A 181 -4.38 -17.32 5.01
CA LEU A 181 -3.03 -16.76 4.89
C LEU A 181 -2.05 -17.52 5.79
N LEU A 182 -2.40 -17.73 7.06
CA LEU A 182 -1.56 -18.43 8.04
C LEU A 182 -1.35 -19.91 7.69
N ALA A 183 -2.37 -20.60 7.16
CA ALA A 183 -2.27 -21.99 6.72
C ALA A 183 -1.29 -22.20 5.54
N ASN A 184 -0.95 -21.11 4.83
CA ASN A 184 -0.01 -21.10 3.72
C ASN A 184 1.36 -20.51 4.05
N ARG A 185 1.64 -20.29 5.32
CA ARG A 185 2.90 -19.74 5.80
C ARG A 185 4.02 -20.78 5.72
N GLN A 186 5.20 -20.35 5.30
CA GLN A 186 6.40 -21.18 5.25
C GLN A 186 7.04 -21.34 6.63
N ALA A 187 7.89 -22.36 6.78
CA ALA A 187 8.61 -22.65 8.03
C ALA A 187 9.51 -21.47 8.49
N ASP A 188 10.08 -20.73 7.53
CA ASP A 188 10.88 -19.53 7.80
C ASP A 188 10.07 -18.34 8.34
N GLY A 189 8.76 -18.42 8.27
CA GLY A 189 7.85 -17.38 8.76
C GLY A 189 7.31 -16.42 7.71
N GLY A 190 7.70 -16.56 6.46
CA GLY A 190 7.18 -15.80 5.31
C GLY A 190 6.23 -16.59 4.44
N TRP A 191 6.00 -16.11 3.21
CA TRP A 191 5.11 -16.72 2.22
C TRP A 191 5.80 -16.86 0.86
N ALA A 192 5.37 -17.87 0.10
CA ALA A 192 5.90 -18.18 -1.21
C ALA A 192 4.79 -18.40 -2.23
N TRP A 193 5.13 -18.46 -3.52
CA TRP A 193 4.17 -18.81 -4.57
C TRP A 193 3.63 -20.22 -4.36
N ARG A 194 2.30 -20.35 -4.32
CA ARG A 194 1.63 -21.65 -4.42
C ARG A 194 1.73 -22.18 -5.85
N GLY A 195 1.96 -23.48 -6.01
CA GLY A 195 1.83 -24.17 -7.29
C GLY A 195 3.12 -24.38 -8.08
N VAL A 196 4.24 -23.83 -7.66
CA VAL A 196 5.49 -24.42 -8.09
C VAL A 196 5.66 -25.69 -7.25
N ARG A 197 5.26 -26.84 -7.83
CA ARG A 197 5.55 -28.16 -7.24
C ARG A 197 7.04 -28.29 -7.03
N THR A 198 7.43 -28.09 -5.81
CA THR A 198 8.77 -28.37 -5.35
C THR A 198 8.63 -28.82 -3.94
N ASP A 199 9.42 -29.78 -3.59
CA ASP A 199 9.65 -30.24 -2.23
C ASP A 199 9.79 -29.01 -1.35
N SER A 200 8.64 -28.57 -0.86
CA SER A 200 8.37 -27.17 -0.42
C SER A 200 9.07 -26.80 0.88
N ALA A 201 9.66 -27.76 1.57
CA ALA A 201 10.40 -27.54 2.82
C ALA A 201 11.72 -26.75 2.61
N ALA A 202 12.27 -26.73 1.40
CA ALA A 202 13.60 -26.15 1.13
C ALA A 202 13.56 -24.79 0.43
N ARG A 203 12.40 -24.24 0.04
CA ARG A 203 12.35 -22.92 -0.62
C ARG A 203 12.15 -21.80 0.37
N PRO A 204 13.02 -20.78 0.35
CA PRO A 204 12.79 -19.58 1.13
C PRO A 204 11.54 -18.86 0.62
N SER A 205 10.85 -18.19 1.52
CA SER A 205 9.72 -17.33 1.18
C SER A 205 10.14 -16.20 0.22
N SER A 206 9.19 -15.74 -0.60
CA SER A 206 9.37 -14.61 -1.51
C SER A 206 9.27 -13.29 -0.74
N HIS A 207 10.13 -12.33 -1.07
CA HIS A 207 10.04 -10.97 -0.53
C HIS A 207 8.72 -10.30 -0.91
N LEU A 208 8.29 -10.42 -2.17
CA LEU A 208 7.02 -9.88 -2.65
C LEU A 208 5.84 -10.41 -1.86
N ILE A 209 5.72 -11.73 -1.77
CA ILE A 209 4.54 -12.36 -1.17
C ILE A 209 4.53 -12.15 0.33
N THR A 210 5.71 -12.23 0.97
CA THR A 210 5.86 -11.91 2.39
C THR A 210 5.50 -10.46 2.68
N GLY A 211 5.93 -9.52 1.83
CA GLY A 211 5.57 -8.10 1.98
C GLY A 211 4.06 -7.85 1.83
N MET A 212 3.41 -8.52 0.86
CA MET A 212 1.96 -8.42 0.69
C MET A 212 1.18 -9.03 1.85
N ALA A 213 1.64 -10.16 2.38
CA ALA A 213 1.05 -10.76 3.58
C ALA A 213 1.25 -9.85 4.81
N LEU A 214 2.44 -9.31 4.99
CA LEU A 214 2.74 -8.38 6.09
C LEU A 214 1.88 -7.11 6.00
N ARG A 215 1.61 -6.61 4.80
CA ARG A 215 0.69 -5.48 4.58
C ARG A 215 -0.71 -5.77 5.11
N ALA A 216 -1.22 -7.02 4.99
CA ALA A 216 -2.49 -7.41 5.57
C ALA A 216 -2.47 -7.28 7.09
N PHE A 217 -1.45 -7.83 7.76
CA PHE A 217 -1.29 -7.70 9.21
C PHE A 217 -1.13 -6.24 9.65
N ALA A 218 -0.33 -5.46 8.94
CA ALA A 218 -0.10 -4.05 9.25
C ALA A 218 -1.39 -3.21 9.18
N ALA A 219 -2.28 -3.55 8.26
CA ALA A 219 -3.58 -2.90 8.08
C ALA A 219 -4.66 -3.36 9.09
N SER A 220 -4.44 -4.46 9.80
CA SER A 220 -5.38 -5.04 10.75
C SER A 220 -5.10 -4.58 12.18
N PRO A 221 -5.92 -3.68 12.77
CA PRO A 221 -5.75 -3.26 14.15
C PRO A 221 -5.72 -4.42 15.15
N SER A 222 -6.53 -5.45 14.94
CA SER A 222 -6.62 -6.62 15.83
C SER A 222 -5.43 -7.57 15.72
N ARG A 223 -4.69 -7.58 14.58
CA ARG A 223 -3.64 -8.56 14.29
C ARG A 223 -2.24 -7.98 14.11
N ARG A 224 -2.09 -6.67 13.95
CA ARG A 224 -0.77 -6.04 13.71
C ARG A 224 0.24 -6.27 14.84
N SER A 225 -0.22 -6.50 16.07
CA SER A 225 0.64 -6.80 17.23
C SER A 225 0.87 -8.30 17.44
N SER A 226 0.42 -9.17 16.51
CA SER A 226 0.58 -10.61 16.64
C SER A 226 2.03 -11.04 16.47
N ARG A 227 2.35 -12.20 17.05
CA ARG A 227 3.68 -12.85 16.89
C ARG A 227 3.98 -13.14 15.42
N GLU A 228 2.97 -13.52 14.66
CA GLU A 228 3.05 -13.85 13.24
C GLU A 228 3.45 -12.64 12.42
N ALA A 229 2.79 -11.49 12.65
CA ALA A 229 3.12 -10.23 12.02
C ALA A 229 4.57 -9.80 12.34
N ARG A 230 4.93 -9.84 13.60
CA ARG A 230 6.29 -9.48 14.08
C ARG A 230 7.36 -10.34 13.43
N ARG A 231 7.17 -11.66 13.43
CA ARG A 231 8.13 -12.61 12.83
C ARG A 231 8.27 -12.43 11.32
N ALA A 232 7.18 -12.13 10.62
CA ALA A 232 7.22 -11.80 9.19
C ALA A 232 7.97 -10.50 8.91
N ALA A 233 7.77 -9.48 9.73
CA ALA A 233 8.46 -8.20 9.61
C ALA A 233 9.98 -8.35 9.87
N GLU A 234 10.36 -9.08 10.91
CA GLU A 234 11.76 -9.38 11.22
C GLU A 234 12.45 -10.14 10.08
N LEU A 235 11.79 -11.17 9.54
CA LEU A 235 12.28 -11.90 8.36
C LEU A 235 12.47 -10.97 7.16
N LEU A 236 11.46 -10.15 6.85
CA LEU A 236 11.52 -9.26 5.69
C LEU A 236 12.61 -8.19 5.87
N ALA A 237 12.78 -7.67 7.08
CA ALA A 237 13.81 -6.68 7.40
C ALA A 237 15.25 -7.20 7.17
N THR A 238 15.49 -8.49 7.36
CA THR A 238 16.80 -9.09 7.03
C THR A 238 17.08 -9.12 5.52
N ARG A 239 16.07 -8.85 4.69
CA ARG A 239 16.10 -9.00 3.23
C ARG A 239 15.93 -7.67 2.49
N PHE A 240 15.77 -6.56 3.20
CA PHE A 240 15.65 -5.25 2.56
C PHE A 240 16.84 -4.97 1.67
N LEU A 241 16.55 -4.54 0.45
CA LEU A 241 17.55 -4.21 -0.59
C LEU A 241 18.44 -5.39 -1.02
N GLN A 242 18.06 -6.62 -0.67
CA GLN A 242 18.77 -7.84 -1.10
C GLN A 242 18.03 -8.49 -2.27
N PRO A 243 18.74 -9.18 -3.18
CA PRO A 243 18.12 -9.98 -4.23
C PRO A 243 17.18 -11.03 -3.66
N ASP A 244 16.04 -11.27 -4.33
CA ASP A 244 15.20 -12.43 -4.06
C ASP A 244 15.75 -13.66 -4.79
N ARG A 245 15.54 -14.84 -4.24
CA ARG A 245 15.94 -16.11 -4.87
C ARG A 245 15.01 -16.52 -6.01
N TYR A 246 13.88 -15.85 -6.17
CA TYR A 246 12.96 -16.09 -7.27
C TYR A 246 13.54 -15.55 -8.59
N PRO A 247 13.40 -16.28 -9.70
CA PRO A 247 14.05 -15.97 -10.96
C PRO A 247 13.75 -14.57 -11.50
N ASP A 248 12.53 -14.07 -11.30
CA ASP A 248 12.05 -12.77 -11.74
C ASP A 248 12.51 -11.61 -10.86
N ARG A 249 13.21 -11.89 -9.74
CA ARG A 249 13.66 -10.90 -8.74
C ARG A 249 15.09 -11.14 -8.26
N ARG A 250 15.94 -11.66 -9.13
CA ARG A 250 17.36 -11.90 -8.80
C ARG A 250 18.13 -10.61 -8.63
N ALA A 251 17.70 -9.50 -9.27
CA ALA A 251 18.29 -8.19 -9.05
C ALA A 251 17.62 -7.49 -7.88
N ALA A 252 18.39 -6.83 -7.01
CA ALA A 252 17.84 -6.08 -5.89
C ALA A 252 17.07 -4.80 -6.30
N THR A 253 17.21 -4.39 -7.55
CA THR A 253 16.66 -3.13 -8.10
C THR A 253 15.12 -3.03 -8.01
N TYR A 254 14.39 -4.14 -7.89
CA TYR A 254 12.95 -4.08 -7.67
C TYR A 254 12.57 -3.42 -6.34
N TRP A 255 13.41 -3.52 -5.30
CA TRP A 255 13.21 -2.83 -4.03
C TRP A 255 13.23 -1.32 -4.20
N GLU A 256 14.02 -0.85 -5.15
CA GLU A 256 14.36 0.54 -5.37
C GLU A 256 13.33 1.28 -6.25
N GLN A 257 12.42 0.54 -6.89
CA GLN A 257 11.35 1.08 -7.73
C GLN A 257 10.21 1.63 -6.86
N LEU A 258 10.44 2.81 -6.25
CA LEU A 258 9.39 3.46 -5.47
C LEU A 258 8.22 3.85 -6.37
N GLY A 259 7.00 3.60 -5.91
CA GLY A 259 5.84 3.91 -6.73
C GLY A 259 4.50 3.66 -6.04
N GLU A 260 3.49 3.48 -6.87
CA GLU A 260 2.23 2.92 -6.44
C GLU A 260 2.38 1.38 -6.43
N PRO A 261 2.67 0.76 -5.29
CA PRO A 261 3.17 -0.61 -5.21
C PRO A 261 2.06 -1.64 -5.08
N ARG A 262 0.94 -1.41 -5.72
CA ARG A 262 -0.26 -2.22 -5.46
C ARG A 262 -0.07 -3.70 -5.74
N PHE A 263 0.83 -4.00 -6.67
CA PHE A 263 1.13 -5.37 -7.08
C PHE A 263 2.51 -5.87 -6.63
N TYR A 264 3.37 -4.97 -6.18
CA TYR A 264 4.75 -5.27 -5.79
C TYR A 264 5.05 -4.67 -4.42
N THR A 265 5.95 -5.31 -3.70
CA THR A 265 6.51 -4.80 -2.46
C THR A 265 7.83 -4.12 -2.78
N ASP A 266 7.87 -2.80 -2.74
CA ASP A 266 9.11 -2.03 -2.73
C ASP A 266 9.61 -1.80 -1.29
N VAL A 267 10.77 -1.17 -1.14
CA VAL A 267 11.38 -0.95 0.18
C VAL A 267 10.54 -0.01 1.06
N LEU A 268 9.87 0.99 0.47
CA LEU A 268 9.00 1.90 1.22
C LEU A 268 7.77 1.18 1.75
N ASP A 269 7.16 0.35 0.92
CA ASP A 269 5.97 -0.42 1.26
C ASP A 269 6.27 -1.48 2.34
N ALA A 270 7.42 -2.15 2.21
CA ALA A 270 7.88 -3.11 3.20
C ALA A 270 8.25 -2.44 4.54
N LEU A 271 8.90 -1.28 4.49
CA LEU A 271 9.24 -0.50 5.69
C LEU A 271 7.98 0.05 6.36
N ASP A 272 6.99 0.51 5.58
CA ASP A 272 5.68 0.94 6.09
C ASP A 272 5.01 -0.17 6.90
N SER A 273 4.91 -1.36 6.31
CA SER A 273 4.30 -2.52 6.94
C SER A 273 5.08 -2.99 8.17
N ALA A 274 6.42 -3.07 8.09
CA ALA A 274 7.27 -3.50 9.19
C ALA A 274 7.18 -2.55 10.40
N THR A 275 7.17 -1.23 10.15
CA THR A 275 7.06 -0.24 11.23
C THR A 275 5.65 -0.19 11.82
N ALA A 276 4.62 -0.43 11.01
CA ALA A 276 3.23 -0.50 11.50
C ALA A 276 2.99 -1.68 12.46
N VAL A 277 3.74 -2.77 12.32
CA VAL A 277 3.69 -3.92 13.27
C VAL A 277 4.70 -3.79 14.41
N GLY A 278 5.31 -2.61 14.58
CA GLY A 278 6.13 -2.27 15.74
C GLY A 278 7.62 -2.58 15.59
N LEU A 279 8.14 -2.76 14.39
CA LEU A 279 9.58 -2.86 14.17
C LEU A 279 10.18 -1.45 14.12
N GLY A 280 11.11 -1.12 15.01
CA GLY A 280 11.70 0.21 15.15
C GLY A 280 13.19 0.26 14.75
N LYS A 281 13.85 1.38 15.11
CA LYS A 281 15.26 1.66 14.80
C LYS A 281 16.27 0.71 15.41
N GLU A 282 15.89 -0.05 16.43
CA GLU A 282 16.72 -1.10 17.01
C GLU A 282 17.06 -2.18 15.96
N ASN A 283 16.20 -2.37 14.95
CA ASN A 283 16.43 -3.30 13.86
C ASN A 283 17.33 -2.68 12.77
N SER A 284 18.42 -3.37 12.40
CA SER A 284 19.38 -2.88 11.40
C SER A 284 18.78 -2.75 10.01
N GLY A 285 17.89 -3.68 9.61
CA GLY A 285 17.19 -3.62 8.32
C GLY A 285 16.30 -2.39 8.23
N VAL A 286 15.58 -2.04 9.31
CA VAL A 286 14.78 -0.82 9.39
C VAL A 286 15.65 0.42 9.20
N ARG A 287 16.81 0.49 9.87
CA ARG A 287 17.75 1.62 9.67
C ARG A 287 18.25 1.73 8.23
N THR A 288 18.59 0.59 7.62
CA THR A 288 19.06 0.55 6.22
C THR A 288 17.96 1.03 5.26
N ALA A 289 16.73 0.53 5.42
CA ALA A 289 15.61 0.94 4.59
C ALA A 289 15.22 2.41 4.82
N GLU A 290 15.21 2.89 6.08
CA GLU A 290 14.99 4.30 6.41
C GLU A 290 16.01 5.21 5.73
N ALA A 291 17.30 4.86 5.83
CA ALA A 291 18.37 5.64 5.21
C ALA A 291 18.21 5.70 3.69
N TYR A 292 17.85 4.58 3.05
CA TYR A 292 17.56 4.54 1.63
C TYR A 292 16.37 5.43 1.26
N VAL A 293 15.23 5.28 1.93
CA VAL A 293 14.03 6.09 1.66
C VAL A 293 14.33 7.58 1.84
N ARG A 294 15.05 7.94 2.90
CA ARG A 294 15.47 9.33 3.15
C ARG A 294 16.36 9.87 2.05
N GLY A 295 17.34 9.08 1.58
CA GLY A 295 18.26 9.44 0.51
C GLY A 295 17.59 9.63 -0.85
N ARG A 296 16.33 9.16 -1.01
CA ARG A 296 15.52 9.33 -2.22
C ARG A 296 14.74 10.64 -2.26
N GLN A 297 14.82 11.47 -1.23
CA GLN A 297 14.21 12.80 -1.24
C GLN A 297 14.90 13.70 -2.25
N SER A 298 14.15 14.29 -3.18
CA SER A 298 14.70 15.24 -4.15
C SER A 298 14.89 16.64 -3.56
N SER A 299 15.57 17.52 -4.27
CA SER A 299 15.90 18.88 -3.81
C SER A 299 14.68 19.77 -3.55
N ASP A 300 13.52 19.47 -4.14
CA ASP A 300 12.24 20.15 -3.85
C ASP A 300 11.52 19.58 -2.64
N GLY A 301 12.04 18.52 -2.04
CA GLY A 301 11.51 17.85 -0.85
C GLY A 301 10.55 16.70 -1.15
N LEU A 302 10.23 16.43 -2.42
CA LEU A 302 9.31 15.35 -2.80
C LEU A 302 10.05 14.03 -3.05
N TRP A 303 9.29 12.92 -3.01
CA TRP A 303 9.69 11.61 -3.51
C TRP A 303 9.00 11.35 -4.85
N TYR A 304 9.78 10.97 -5.85
CA TYR A 304 9.27 10.68 -7.19
C TYR A 304 9.24 9.18 -7.46
N PRO A 305 8.18 8.68 -8.16
CA PRO A 305 8.13 7.30 -8.59
C PRO A 305 9.31 6.92 -9.50
N GLY A 306 9.75 5.68 -9.40
CA GLY A 306 10.81 5.14 -10.23
C GLY A 306 12.00 4.59 -9.46
N GLY A 307 12.99 4.07 -10.19
CA GLY A 307 14.23 3.54 -9.66
C GLY A 307 15.16 4.63 -9.09
N PRO A 308 16.33 4.22 -8.60
CA PRO A 308 17.30 5.17 -8.07
C PRO A 308 17.70 6.17 -9.16
N ALA A 309 17.74 7.44 -8.81
CA ALA A 309 18.42 8.42 -9.62
C ALA A 309 19.93 8.10 -9.62
N GLU A 310 20.62 8.46 -10.69
CA GLU A 310 22.08 8.34 -10.71
C GLU A 310 22.69 9.10 -9.51
N PRO A 311 23.73 8.56 -8.87
CA PRO A 311 24.39 9.21 -7.76
C PRO A 311 24.78 10.65 -8.13
N GLY A 312 24.36 11.61 -7.33
CA GLY A 312 24.59 13.05 -7.57
C GLY A 312 23.53 13.75 -8.42
N ALA A 313 22.53 13.06 -8.96
CA ALA A 313 21.41 13.66 -9.67
C ALA A 313 20.35 14.19 -8.70
N ALA A 314 20.67 15.26 -7.97
CA ALA A 314 19.66 16.02 -7.18
C ALA A 314 18.67 16.79 -8.09
N LYS A 315 18.52 16.37 -9.36
CA LYS A 315 17.63 17.05 -10.31
C LYS A 315 16.19 16.65 -10.04
N ILE A 316 15.34 17.66 -9.91
CA ILE A 316 13.89 17.47 -9.94
C ILE A 316 13.54 16.87 -11.29
N PRO A 317 12.91 15.65 -11.34
CA PRO A 317 12.52 15.06 -12.61
C PRO A 317 11.53 15.97 -13.35
N THR A 318 11.70 16.10 -14.65
CA THR A 318 10.63 16.68 -15.49
C THR A 318 9.50 15.67 -15.57
N VAL A 319 8.39 15.96 -14.90
CA VAL A 319 7.27 15.04 -14.78
C VAL A 319 5.97 15.67 -15.25
N SER A 320 5.08 14.86 -15.80
CA SER A 320 3.73 15.29 -16.16
C SER A 320 2.93 15.73 -14.92
N PRO A 321 1.83 16.51 -15.06
CA PRO A 321 0.95 16.83 -13.93
C PRO A 321 0.42 15.62 -13.19
N LYS A 322 0.16 14.51 -13.90
CA LYS A 322 -0.26 13.25 -13.30
C LYS A 322 0.84 12.63 -12.44
N ASP A 323 2.07 12.67 -12.90
CA ASP A 323 3.22 12.13 -12.17
C ASP A 323 3.58 13.01 -10.97
N LYS A 324 3.31 14.33 -11.04
CA LYS A 324 3.42 15.22 -9.88
C LYS A 324 2.43 14.84 -8.78
N GLU A 325 1.19 14.53 -9.12
CA GLU A 325 0.21 14.08 -8.14
C GLU A 325 0.62 12.72 -7.54
N ALA A 326 1.11 11.79 -8.35
CA ALA A 326 1.66 10.52 -7.88
C ALA A 326 2.87 10.74 -6.95
N ALA A 327 3.75 11.68 -7.27
CA ALA A 327 4.87 12.05 -6.41
C ALA A 327 4.42 12.63 -5.07
N ARG A 328 3.37 13.45 -5.05
CA ARG A 328 2.80 13.99 -3.80
C ARG A 328 2.23 12.88 -2.91
N TRP A 329 1.51 11.91 -3.47
CA TRP A 329 0.99 10.76 -2.73
C TRP A 329 2.12 9.87 -2.19
N LEU A 330 3.14 9.61 -3.01
CA LEU A 330 4.33 8.88 -2.59
C LEU A 330 5.06 9.62 -1.45
N THR A 331 5.14 10.95 -1.53
CA THR A 331 5.73 11.80 -0.49
C THR A 331 4.98 11.67 0.83
N VAL A 332 3.65 11.70 0.83
CA VAL A 332 2.84 11.51 2.05
C VAL A 332 3.11 10.16 2.69
N ARG A 333 3.24 9.10 1.87
CA ARG A 333 3.59 7.75 2.38
C ARG A 333 4.99 7.71 2.97
N ALA A 334 5.99 8.25 2.27
CA ALA A 334 7.37 8.33 2.77
C ALA A 334 7.45 9.09 4.09
N LEU A 335 6.78 10.24 4.19
CA LEU A 335 6.73 11.02 5.41
C LEU A 335 6.03 10.29 6.57
N SER A 336 4.94 9.57 6.30
CA SER A 336 4.21 8.79 7.31
C SER A 336 5.11 7.68 7.90
N VAL A 337 5.89 7.03 7.05
CA VAL A 337 6.86 6.01 7.47
C VAL A 337 8.00 6.64 8.27
N LEU A 338 8.63 7.70 7.74
CA LEU A 338 9.74 8.39 8.40
C LEU A 338 9.32 8.99 9.75
N ARG A 339 8.08 9.46 9.88
CA ARG A 339 7.50 9.91 11.14
C ARG A 339 7.41 8.76 12.16
N ARG A 340 7.00 7.58 11.73
CA ARG A 340 6.78 6.41 12.61
C ARG A 340 8.09 5.77 13.06
N VAL A 341 9.12 5.79 12.23
CA VAL A 341 10.47 5.28 12.56
C VAL A 341 11.18 6.20 13.55
N ASN A 342 10.89 7.50 13.59
CA ASN A 342 11.59 8.50 14.40
C ASN A 342 10.83 8.90 15.65
#